data_e429a997fbcf3fe00090eb4a597de129
#
_entry.id   e429a997fbcf3fe00090eb4a597de129
#
_cell.length_a   1.000
_cell.length_b   1.000
_cell.length_c   1.000
_cell.angle_alpha   90.00
_cell.angle_beta   90.00
_cell.angle_gamma   90.00
#
_symmetry.space_group_name_H-M   'P 1'
#
loop_
_entity.id
_entity.type
_entity.pdbx_description
1 polymer ?
#
loop_
_entity_poly.entity_id
_entity_poly.type
_entity_poly.pdbx_seq_one_letter_code
_entity_poly.pdbx_strand_id
1 'polypeptide(L)'
;TFKDACNLRSPQQHVGVVHSSNLCTEITLNTSDAETAVCNLGSVNLLAHLRDGQLDQQKLARTVQTALRMLDNVVDINFYATPKARNANLRHRPVGLGIMGFADCLYEIGLPYASAEAIEFADRSMEAVCYHAYWASTELARERGRYSSFTGSLWDQGILPLDSIDLLAAGRGGHLDTNRDATLDWAALKQRIATYGMRN
;
A
#
# COMPACT_ATOMS: atom_id res chain seq x y z
N THR A 1 -0.39 9.07 -16.45
CA THR A 1 0.31 8.05 -15.66
C THR A 1 1.40 7.41 -16.51
N PHE A 2 2.61 7.34 -15.98
CA PHE A 2 3.71 6.63 -16.62
C PHE A 2 3.68 5.17 -16.20
N LYS A 3 3.26 4.29 -17.09
CA LYS A 3 3.06 2.85 -16.82
C LYS A 3 4.35 2.12 -16.45
N ASP A 4 5.49 2.56 -16.96
CA ASP A 4 6.78 1.91 -16.73
C ASP A 4 7.12 1.87 -15.24
N ALA A 5 7.00 2.99 -14.54
CA ALA A 5 7.23 3.06 -13.10
C ALA A 5 6.26 2.16 -12.31
N CYS A 6 4.98 2.14 -12.71
CA CYS A 6 3.98 1.29 -12.07
C CYS A 6 4.32 -0.20 -12.27
N ASN A 7 4.67 -0.61 -13.49
CA ASN A 7 4.98 -2.00 -13.79
C ASN A 7 6.28 -2.47 -13.14
N LEU A 8 7.33 -1.63 -13.11
CA LEU A 8 8.60 -1.96 -12.45
C LEU A 8 8.43 -2.19 -10.94
N ARG A 9 7.50 -1.50 -10.31
CA ARG A 9 7.28 -1.56 -8.85
C ARG A 9 6.04 -2.36 -8.44
N SER A 10 5.26 -2.85 -9.40
CA SER A 10 4.06 -3.64 -9.08
C SER A 10 4.46 -4.96 -8.41
N PRO A 11 3.95 -5.26 -7.21
CA PRO A 11 4.20 -6.54 -6.57
C PRO A 11 3.63 -7.72 -7.36
N GLN A 12 2.68 -7.49 -8.25
CA GLN A 12 1.99 -8.48 -9.07
C GLN A 12 2.57 -8.61 -10.51
N GLN A 13 3.73 -8.04 -10.79
CA GLN A 13 4.33 -8.05 -12.14
C GLN A 13 4.57 -9.45 -12.73
N HIS A 14 4.62 -10.48 -11.88
CA HIS A 14 4.80 -11.89 -12.30
C HIS A 14 3.52 -12.52 -12.90
N VAL A 15 2.35 -11.92 -12.69
CA VAL A 15 1.06 -12.47 -13.17
C VAL A 15 0.33 -11.58 -14.15
N GLY A 16 0.81 -10.37 -14.40
CA GLY A 16 0.16 -9.48 -15.35
C GLY A 16 0.78 -8.10 -15.44
N VAL A 17 0.22 -7.29 -16.31
CA VAL A 17 0.70 -5.95 -16.67
C VAL A 17 -0.34 -4.91 -16.25
N VAL A 18 0.14 -3.81 -15.71
CA VAL A 18 -0.67 -2.59 -15.49
C VAL A 18 -0.80 -1.87 -16.82
N HIS A 19 -1.98 -1.96 -17.46
CA HIS A 19 -2.25 -1.34 -18.76
C HIS A 19 -2.70 0.11 -18.63
N SER A 20 -3.46 0.41 -17.57
CA SER A 20 -4.05 1.71 -17.34
C SER A 20 -4.32 1.90 -15.84
N SER A 21 -4.84 3.07 -15.50
CA SER A 21 -5.37 3.37 -14.18
C SER A 21 -6.83 3.83 -14.30
N ASN A 22 -7.52 4.01 -13.18
CA ASN A 22 -8.85 4.61 -13.12
C ASN A 22 -8.77 6.14 -13.27
N LEU A 23 -9.94 6.81 -13.18
CA LEU A 23 -10.05 8.27 -13.32
C LEU A 23 -9.14 9.04 -12.36
N CYS A 24 -9.09 8.64 -11.09
CA CYS A 24 -8.30 9.32 -10.05
C CYS A 24 -6.83 8.90 -10.02
N THR A 25 -6.43 7.91 -10.82
CA THR A 25 -5.06 7.38 -10.97
C THR A 25 -4.45 6.67 -9.76
N GLU A 26 -5.23 6.38 -8.73
CA GLU A 26 -4.78 5.63 -7.55
C GLU A 26 -4.70 4.12 -7.78
N ILE A 27 -5.43 3.58 -8.76
CA ILE A 27 -5.47 2.15 -9.04
C ILE A 27 -4.45 1.79 -10.11
N THR A 28 -3.40 1.08 -9.74
CA THR A 28 -2.34 0.59 -10.61
C THR A 28 -2.22 -0.93 -10.50
N LEU A 29 -3.29 -1.61 -10.93
CA LEU A 29 -3.42 -3.06 -10.87
C LEU A 29 -3.35 -3.68 -12.27
N ASN A 30 -2.90 -4.93 -12.34
CA ASN A 30 -2.87 -5.68 -13.59
C ASN A 30 -4.28 -6.00 -14.11
N THR A 31 -4.41 -6.02 -15.41
CA THR A 31 -5.63 -6.42 -16.12
C THR A 31 -5.32 -7.39 -17.25
N SER A 32 -6.30 -8.20 -17.66
CA SER A 32 -6.17 -9.14 -18.77
C SER A 32 -7.55 -9.49 -19.35
N ASP A 33 -7.59 -10.36 -20.34
CA ASP A 33 -8.86 -10.89 -20.85
C ASP A 33 -9.68 -11.65 -19.80
N ALA A 34 -9.01 -12.19 -18.78
CA ALA A 34 -9.63 -12.96 -17.71
C ALA A 34 -9.85 -12.14 -16.41
N GLU A 35 -9.26 -10.95 -16.31
CA GLU A 35 -9.22 -10.18 -15.07
C GLU A 35 -9.50 -8.70 -15.31
N THR A 36 -10.51 -8.19 -14.60
CA THR A 36 -10.79 -6.75 -14.50
C THR A 36 -10.40 -6.28 -13.11
N ALA A 37 -9.51 -5.31 -13.03
CA ALA A 37 -9.04 -4.78 -11.75
C ALA A 37 -10.18 -4.16 -10.94
N VAL A 38 -10.28 -4.54 -9.68
CA VAL A 38 -11.19 -3.97 -8.69
C VAL A 38 -10.39 -3.69 -7.43
N CYS A 39 -10.57 -2.53 -6.83
CA CYS A 39 -9.97 -2.19 -5.56
C CYS A 39 -11.03 -1.70 -4.57
N ASN A 40 -10.99 -2.24 -3.35
CA ASN A 40 -11.80 -1.78 -2.25
C ASN A 40 -11.01 -0.70 -1.50
N LEU A 41 -11.62 0.48 -1.31
CA LEU A 41 -10.93 1.67 -0.84
C LEU A 41 -11.37 2.06 0.56
N GLY A 42 -10.43 2.59 1.34
CA GLY A 42 -10.66 3.23 2.61
C GLY A 42 -9.66 4.36 2.85
N SER A 43 -9.99 5.29 3.76
CA SER A 43 -9.09 6.37 4.13
C SER A 43 -9.08 6.56 5.64
N VAL A 44 -7.89 6.69 6.21
CA VAL A 44 -7.71 6.99 7.64
C VAL A 44 -7.75 8.51 7.82
N ASN A 45 -8.58 8.99 8.73
CA ASN A 45 -8.57 10.40 9.13
C ASN A 45 -7.31 10.67 9.96
N LEU A 46 -6.30 11.26 9.35
CA LEU A 46 -5.00 11.49 9.97
C LEU A 46 -5.09 12.44 11.17
N LEU A 47 -5.91 13.49 11.07
CA LEU A 47 -6.11 14.45 12.16
C LEU A 47 -6.60 13.78 13.46
N ALA A 48 -7.46 12.77 13.34
CA ALA A 48 -7.93 12.01 14.51
C ALA A 48 -6.80 11.22 15.21
N HIS A 49 -5.63 11.11 14.59
CA HIS A 49 -4.45 10.42 15.11
C HIS A 49 -3.32 11.40 15.49
N LEU A 50 -3.59 12.69 15.41
CA LEU A 50 -2.67 13.72 15.89
C LEU A 50 -2.90 13.96 17.38
N ARG A 51 -1.82 14.03 18.15
CA ARG A 51 -1.83 14.36 19.57
C ARG A 51 -0.59 15.17 19.92
N ASP A 52 -0.79 16.33 20.54
CA ASP A 52 0.31 17.20 20.95
C ASP A 52 1.31 17.51 19.80
N GLY A 53 0.77 17.73 18.59
CA GLY A 53 1.54 18.03 17.38
C GLY A 53 2.25 16.83 16.75
N GLN A 54 2.04 15.62 17.24
CA GLN A 54 2.67 14.40 16.75
C GLN A 54 1.64 13.30 16.46
N LEU A 55 1.98 12.36 15.56
CA LEU A 55 1.14 11.19 15.31
C LEU A 55 1.21 10.22 16.48
N ASP A 56 0.04 9.87 17.03
CA ASP A 56 -0.12 8.76 17.97
C ASP A 56 0.04 7.43 17.21
N GLN A 57 1.27 6.94 17.19
CA GLN A 57 1.64 5.71 16.45
C GLN A 57 0.84 4.49 16.91
N GLN A 58 0.54 4.37 18.20
CA GLN A 58 -0.21 3.23 18.73
C GLN A 58 -1.68 3.27 18.31
N LYS A 59 -2.30 4.44 18.35
CA LYS A 59 -3.67 4.63 17.87
C LYS A 59 -3.76 4.39 16.37
N LEU A 60 -2.82 4.95 15.60
CA LEU A 60 -2.73 4.78 14.16
C LEU A 60 -2.59 3.30 13.78
N ALA A 61 -1.69 2.57 14.42
CA ALA A 61 -1.50 1.14 14.19
C ALA A 61 -2.80 0.34 14.39
N ARG A 62 -3.53 0.58 15.49
CA ARG A 62 -4.81 -0.10 15.76
C ARG A 62 -5.88 0.24 14.73
N THR A 63 -5.96 1.51 14.33
CA THR A 63 -6.93 1.95 13.31
C THR A 63 -6.62 1.33 11.94
N VAL A 64 -5.36 1.36 11.52
CA VAL A 64 -4.91 0.78 10.25
C VAL A 64 -5.15 -0.74 10.24
N GLN A 65 -4.85 -1.44 11.33
CA GLN A 65 -5.12 -2.87 11.47
C GLN A 65 -6.61 -3.19 11.31
N THR A 66 -7.48 -2.40 11.95
CA THR A 66 -8.92 -2.55 11.84
C THR A 66 -9.41 -2.26 10.43
N ALA A 67 -8.96 -1.16 9.82
CA ALA A 67 -9.32 -0.77 8.47
C ALA A 67 -8.91 -1.83 7.43
N LEU A 68 -7.69 -2.38 7.55
CA LEU A 68 -7.23 -3.42 6.65
C LEU A 68 -8.06 -4.70 6.79
N ARG A 69 -8.41 -5.11 8.01
CA ARG A 69 -9.32 -6.26 8.25
C ARG A 69 -10.71 -6.03 7.65
N MET A 70 -11.24 -4.81 7.75
CA MET A 70 -12.52 -4.45 7.12
C MET A 70 -12.42 -4.56 5.60
N LEU A 71 -11.36 -4.04 5.00
CA LEU A 71 -11.13 -4.12 3.55
C LEU A 71 -10.93 -5.57 3.08
N ASP A 72 -10.19 -6.39 3.82
CA ASP A 72 -10.07 -7.83 3.53
C ASP A 72 -11.43 -8.55 3.57
N ASN A 73 -12.27 -8.24 4.56
CA ASN A 73 -13.62 -8.80 4.65
C ASN A 73 -14.49 -8.38 3.45
N VAL A 74 -14.38 -7.12 3.00
CA VAL A 74 -15.14 -6.64 1.83
C VAL A 74 -14.77 -7.41 0.58
N VAL A 75 -13.52 -7.82 0.39
CA VAL A 75 -13.12 -8.67 -0.75
C VAL A 75 -13.96 -9.96 -0.80
N ASP A 76 -14.26 -10.56 0.34
CA ASP A 76 -15.01 -11.83 0.40
C ASP A 76 -16.52 -11.66 0.25
N ILE A 77 -17.10 -10.56 0.76
CA ILE A 77 -18.55 -10.33 0.81
C ILE A 77 -19.08 -9.42 -0.30
N ASN A 78 -18.19 -8.83 -1.11
CA ASN A 78 -18.57 -7.85 -2.12
C ASN A 78 -19.42 -8.49 -3.24
N PHE A 79 -20.33 -7.70 -3.81
CA PHE A 79 -20.99 -8.04 -5.06
C PHE A 79 -20.11 -7.70 -6.25
N TYR A 80 -19.78 -8.70 -7.05
CA TYR A 80 -18.98 -8.54 -8.25
C TYR A 80 -19.89 -8.53 -9.49
N ALA A 81 -19.95 -7.41 -10.19
CA ALA A 81 -20.79 -7.25 -11.38
C ALA A 81 -20.38 -8.15 -12.55
N THR A 82 -19.13 -8.61 -12.60
CA THR A 82 -18.62 -9.51 -13.66
C THR A 82 -17.76 -10.62 -13.07
N PRO A 83 -17.73 -11.81 -13.71
CA PRO A 83 -16.85 -12.90 -13.31
C PRO A 83 -15.37 -12.51 -13.34
N LYS A 84 -14.93 -11.66 -14.30
CA LYS A 84 -13.55 -11.17 -14.42
C LYS A 84 -13.15 -10.32 -13.22
N ALA A 85 -14.05 -9.47 -12.72
CA ALA A 85 -13.82 -8.66 -11.54
C ALA A 85 -13.69 -9.54 -10.28
N ARG A 86 -14.57 -10.52 -10.14
CA ARG A 86 -14.52 -11.49 -9.04
C ARG A 86 -13.22 -12.31 -9.06
N ASN A 87 -12.81 -12.77 -10.25
CA ASN A 87 -11.57 -13.54 -10.43
C ASN A 87 -10.36 -12.74 -9.97
N ALA A 88 -10.18 -11.51 -10.49
CA ALA A 88 -9.07 -10.64 -10.13
C ALA A 88 -9.04 -10.38 -8.61
N ASN A 89 -10.18 -10.02 -8.04
CA ASN A 89 -10.23 -9.59 -6.64
C ASN A 89 -9.97 -10.74 -5.66
N LEU A 90 -10.55 -11.91 -5.88
CA LEU A 90 -10.32 -13.07 -5.02
C LEU A 90 -8.93 -13.67 -5.17
N ARG A 91 -8.33 -13.55 -6.36
CA ARG A 91 -7.00 -14.08 -6.65
C ARG A 91 -5.89 -13.23 -6.06
N HIS A 92 -5.99 -11.90 -6.21
CA HIS A 92 -4.93 -10.95 -5.85
C HIS A 92 -5.20 -10.21 -4.55
N ARG A 93 -6.45 -10.15 -4.12
CA ARG A 93 -6.94 -9.48 -2.91
C ARG A 93 -6.44 -8.03 -2.74
N PRO A 94 -6.49 -7.18 -3.77
CA PRO A 94 -6.00 -5.83 -3.69
C PRO A 94 -6.93 -4.97 -2.81
N VAL A 95 -6.31 -4.13 -1.99
CA VAL A 95 -7.01 -3.12 -1.18
C VAL A 95 -6.27 -1.79 -1.29
N GLY A 96 -7.01 -0.68 -1.22
CA GLY A 96 -6.46 0.66 -1.20
C GLY A 96 -6.75 1.32 0.15
N LEU A 97 -5.71 1.66 0.88
CA LEU A 97 -5.83 2.40 2.14
C LEU A 97 -5.03 3.70 2.05
N GLY A 98 -5.75 4.81 2.01
CA GLY A 98 -5.19 6.15 1.96
C GLY A 98 -5.38 6.92 3.26
N ILE A 99 -5.12 8.22 3.17
CA ILE A 99 -5.33 9.18 4.27
C ILE A 99 -6.25 10.31 3.83
N MET A 100 -6.89 10.95 4.79
CA MET A 100 -7.60 12.22 4.67
C MET A 100 -7.26 13.10 5.86
N GLY A 101 -7.53 14.41 5.77
CA GLY A 101 -7.22 15.36 6.83
C GLY A 101 -5.75 15.75 6.93
N PHE A 102 -4.94 15.53 5.89
CA PHE A 102 -3.52 15.94 5.90
C PHE A 102 -3.35 17.45 6.05
N ALA A 103 -4.10 18.25 5.29
CA ALA A 103 -4.05 19.71 5.41
C ALA A 103 -4.51 20.18 6.80
N ASP A 104 -5.51 19.52 7.37
CA ASP A 104 -5.99 19.82 8.73
C ASP A 104 -4.89 19.56 9.78
N CYS A 105 -4.10 18.49 9.59
CA CYS A 105 -2.92 18.25 10.44
C CYS A 105 -1.91 19.38 10.33
N LEU A 106 -1.61 19.85 9.10
CA LEU A 106 -0.68 20.96 8.91
C LEU A 106 -1.16 22.24 9.59
N TYR A 107 -2.46 22.53 9.54
CA TYR A 107 -3.04 23.67 10.27
C TYR A 107 -2.89 23.51 11.77
N GLU A 108 -3.18 22.33 12.32
CA GLU A 108 -3.10 22.06 13.75
C GLU A 108 -1.66 22.17 14.28
N ILE A 109 -0.67 21.75 13.51
CA ILE A 109 0.76 21.82 13.90
C ILE A 109 1.44 23.12 13.46
N GLY A 110 0.73 24.01 12.75
CA GLY A 110 1.21 25.32 12.32
C GLY A 110 2.26 25.27 11.21
N LEU A 111 2.23 24.26 10.32
CA LEU A 111 3.16 24.12 9.20
C LEU A 111 2.59 24.70 7.91
N PRO A 112 3.36 25.56 7.21
CA PRO A 112 3.00 25.99 5.85
C PRO A 112 3.00 24.80 4.89
N TYR A 113 1.98 24.69 4.03
CA TYR A 113 1.81 23.59 3.10
C TYR A 113 3.01 23.32 2.18
N ALA A 114 3.69 24.39 1.74
CA ALA A 114 4.85 24.30 0.84
C ALA A 114 6.20 24.29 1.59
N SER A 115 6.21 23.96 2.87
CA SER A 115 7.45 23.91 3.66
C SER A 115 8.15 22.54 3.57
N ALA A 116 9.43 22.49 3.87
CA ALA A 116 10.20 21.25 3.97
C ALA A 116 9.66 20.34 5.09
N GLU A 117 9.24 20.95 6.19
CA GLU A 117 8.65 20.27 7.34
C GLU A 117 7.31 19.59 6.99
N ALA A 118 6.51 20.21 6.11
CA ALA A 118 5.28 19.59 5.61
C ALA A 118 5.58 18.39 4.70
N ILE A 119 6.65 18.45 3.91
CA ILE A 119 7.12 17.31 3.08
C ILE A 119 7.58 16.16 3.99
N GLU A 120 8.36 16.47 5.02
CA GLU A 120 8.81 15.48 6.00
C GLU A 120 7.63 14.86 6.75
N PHE A 121 6.65 15.65 7.17
CA PHE A 121 5.43 15.15 7.81
C PHE A 121 4.62 14.23 6.88
N ALA A 122 4.54 14.57 5.58
CA ALA A 122 3.88 13.73 4.58
C ALA A 122 4.58 12.37 4.45
N ASP A 123 5.90 12.37 4.32
CA ASP A 123 6.71 11.17 4.19
C ASP A 123 6.57 10.27 5.43
N ARG A 124 6.76 10.80 6.63
CA ARG A 124 6.68 10.05 7.89
C ARG A 124 5.27 9.54 8.18
N SER A 125 4.25 10.31 7.89
CA SER A 125 2.86 9.86 8.08
C SER A 125 2.49 8.71 7.14
N MET A 126 2.91 8.78 5.88
CA MET A 126 2.67 7.68 4.92
C MET A 126 3.55 6.47 5.20
N GLU A 127 4.79 6.64 5.64
CA GLU A 127 5.63 5.53 6.11
C GLU A 127 4.89 4.75 7.20
N ALA A 128 4.34 5.45 8.21
CA ALA A 128 3.64 4.82 9.32
C ALA A 128 2.38 4.06 8.85
N VAL A 129 1.56 4.66 7.99
CA VAL A 129 0.36 4.01 7.45
C VAL A 129 0.74 2.77 6.64
N CYS A 130 1.71 2.87 5.74
CA CYS A 130 2.19 1.75 4.92
C CYS A 130 2.74 0.61 5.78
N TYR A 131 3.61 0.93 6.73
CA TYR A 131 4.22 -0.04 7.62
C TYR A 131 3.17 -0.83 8.41
N HIS A 132 2.24 -0.14 9.06
CA HIS A 132 1.18 -0.77 9.84
C HIS A 132 0.18 -1.54 8.98
N ALA A 133 -0.09 -1.09 7.75
CA ALA A 133 -0.94 -1.81 6.82
C ALA A 133 -0.29 -3.13 6.37
N TYR A 134 0.97 -3.11 6.00
CA TYR A 134 1.69 -4.33 5.62
C TYR A 134 1.87 -5.28 6.81
N TRP A 135 2.14 -4.76 7.99
CA TRP A 135 2.15 -5.57 9.21
C TRP A 135 0.81 -6.26 9.45
N ALA A 136 -0.29 -5.52 9.35
CA ALA A 136 -1.64 -6.06 9.49
C ALA A 136 -1.97 -7.11 8.41
N SER A 137 -1.50 -6.92 7.17
CA SER A 137 -1.65 -7.90 6.10
C SER A 137 -0.91 -9.21 6.42
N THR A 138 0.27 -9.15 7.05
CA THR A 138 0.97 -10.36 7.51
C THR A 138 0.23 -11.09 8.64
N GLU A 139 -0.41 -10.34 9.54
CA GLU A 139 -1.27 -10.95 10.58
C GLU A 139 -2.48 -11.65 9.97
N LEU A 140 -3.13 -11.01 9.00
CA LEU A 140 -4.23 -11.62 8.26
C LEU A 140 -3.77 -12.84 7.45
N ALA A 141 -2.58 -12.81 6.86
CA ALA A 141 -2.01 -13.95 6.17
C ALA A 141 -1.75 -15.12 7.12
N ARG A 142 -1.24 -14.86 8.32
CA ARG A 142 -1.08 -15.88 9.39
C ARG A 142 -2.41 -16.48 9.82
N GLU A 143 -3.46 -15.66 9.91
CA GLU A 143 -4.81 -16.07 10.35
C GLU A 143 -5.60 -16.81 9.26
N ARG A 144 -5.52 -16.33 7.99
CA ARG A 144 -6.44 -16.71 6.90
C ARG A 144 -5.73 -17.26 5.66
N GLY A 145 -4.41 -17.34 5.69
CA GLY A 145 -3.59 -17.68 4.53
C GLY A 145 -3.27 -16.48 3.63
N ARG A 146 -2.19 -16.59 2.87
CA ARG A 146 -1.76 -15.58 1.90
C ARG A 146 -2.69 -15.55 0.68
N TYR A 147 -2.67 -14.44 -0.08
CA TYR A 147 -3.45 -14.36 -1.31
C TYR A 147 -2.92 -15.35 -2.37
N SER A 148 -3.81 -15.82 -3.28
CA SER A 148 -3.52 -16.97 -4.14
C SER A 148 -2.35 -16.78 -5.10
N SER A 149 -2.10 -15.55 -5.56
CA SER A 149 -0.98 -15.22 -6.46
C SER A 149 0.26 -14.67 -5.74
N PHE A 150 0.40 -14.92 -4.45
CA PHE A 150 1.56 -14.45 -3.66
C PHE A 150 2.89 -15.00 -4.16
N THR A 151 2.93 -16.30 -4.50
CA THR A 151 4.17 -16.97 -4.92
C THR A 151 4.70 -16.38 -6.21
N GLY A 152 5.96 -15.94 -6.20
CA GLY A 152 6.64 -15.26 -7.30
C GLY A 152 6.44 -13.74 -7.30
N SER A 153 5.62 -13.19 -6.43
CA SER A 153 5.44 -11.73 -6.28
C SER A 153 6.72 -11.06 -5.75
N LEU A 154 6.82 -9.73 -5.86
CA LEU A 154 7.92 -9.00 -5.23
C LEU A 154 7.95 -9.23 -3.71
N TRP A 155 6.78 -9.37 -3.08
CA TRP A 155 6.68 -9.72 -1.66
C TRP A 155 7.34 -11.06 -1.32
N ASP A 156 7.09 -12.09 -2.15
CA ASP A 156 7.67 -13.43 -2.01
C ASP A 156 9.20 -13.41 -2.22
N GLN A 157 9.67 -12.52 -3.08
CA GLN A 157 11.09 -12.28 -3.32
C GLN A 157 11.75 -11.41 -2.23
N GLY A 158 11.00 -10.92 -1.27
CA GLY A 158 11.48 -10.02 -0.23
C GLY A 158 11.81 -8.60 -0.73
N ILE A 159 11.20 -8.19 -1.83
CA ILE A 159 11.34 -6.85 -2.42
C ILE A 159 10.15 -6.01 -1.95
N LEU A 160 10.36 -5.19 -0.94
CA LEU A 160 9.38 -4.27 -0.39
C LEU A 160 9.36 -2.95 -1.21
N PRO A 161 8.42 -2.04 -0.96
CA PRO A 161 8.36 -0.75 -1.67
C PRO A 161 9.67 0.04 -1.63
N LEU A 162 10.40 0.04 -0.51
CA LEU A 162 11.71 0.69 -0.41
C LEU A 162 12.76 0.00 -1.29
N ASP A 163 12.81 -1.33 -1.30
CA ASP A 163 13.72 -2.10 -2.15
C ASP A 163 13.39 -1.89 -3.64
N SER A 164 12.10 -1.75 -3.99
CA SER A 164 11.65 -1.56 -5.38
C SER A 164 12.10 -0.23 -6.00
N ILE A 165 12.63 0.71 -5.20
CA ILE A 165 13.26 1.93 -5.69
C ILE A 165 14.48 1.59 -6.56
N ASP A 166 15.21 0.53 -6.25
CA ASP A 166 16.34 0.07 -7.04
C ASP A 166 15.91 -0.44 -8.44
N LEU A 167 14.76 -1.10 -8.51
CA LEU A 167 14.17 -1.51 -9.79
C LEU A 167 13.81 -0.29 -10.64
N LEU A 168 13.25 0.74 -10.02
CA LEU A 168 12.91 1.99 -10.70
C LEU A 168 14.18 2.73 -11.15
N ALA A 169 15.20 2.82 -10.30
CA ALA A 169 16.47 3.43 -10.64
C ALA A 169 17.14 2.74 -11.84
N ALA A 170 17.18 1.41 -11.83
CA ALA A 170 17.72 0.62 -12.95
C ALA A 170 16.94 0.87 -14.24
N GLY A 171 15.60 0.86 -14.17
CA GLY A 171 14.73 1.13 -15.32
C GLY A 171 14.84 2.55 -15.88
N ARG A 172 15.33 3.49 -15.09
CA ARG A 172 15.58 4.90 -15.48
C ARG A 172 17.06 5.21 -15.76
N GLY A 173 17.90 4.18 -15.96
CA GLY A 173 19.33 4.37 -16.22
C GLY A 173 20.09 5.06 -15.08
N GLY A 174 19.64 4.88 -13.83
CA GLY A 174 20.24 5.52 -12.64
C GLY A 174 19.74 6.93 -12.34
N HIS A 175 18.89 7.49 -13.19
CA HIS A 175 18.35 8.86 -13.00
C HIS A 175 17.14 8.84 -12.03
N LEU A 176 17.45 8.76 -10.74
CA LEU A 176 16.44 8.80 -9.70
C LEU A 176 16.99 9.53 -8.47
N ASP A 177 16.33 10.63 -8.12
CA ASP A 177 16.53 11.35 -6.87
C ASP A 177 15.30 11.13 -5.98
N THR A 178 15.42 10.23 -5.01
CA THR A 178 14.33 9.87 -4.10
C THR A 178 14.90 9.61 -2.72
N ASN A 179 14.30 10.21 -1.69
CA ASN A 179 14.63 9.90 -0.31
C ASN A 179 14.34 8.42 -0.01
N ARG A 180 15.28 7.77 0.70
CA ARG A 180 15.20 6.35 1.09
C ARG A 180 15.23 6.17 2.60
N ASP A 181 15.20 7.26 3.35
CA ASP A 181 15.26 7.23 4.80
C ASP A 181 13.98 6.58 5.34
N ALA A 182 14.15 5.71 6.30
CA ALA A 182 13.06 5.02 6.98
C ALA A 182 13.27 5.08 8.50
N THR A 183 12.19 5.23 9.25
CA THR A 183 12.22 5.36 10.71
C THR A 183 11.70 4.14 11.44
N LEU A 184 10.98 3.27 10.73
CA LEU A 184 10.38 2.05 11.28
C LEU A 184 11.19 0.80 10.93
N ASP A 185 10.96 -0.29 11.65
CA ASP A 185 11.73 -1.54 11.48
C ASP A 185 11.26 -2.36 10.28
N TRP A 186 11.61 -1.90 9.09
CA TRP A 186 11.31 -2.59 7.83
C TRP A 186 11.98 -3.96 7.73
N ALA A 187 13.09 -4.18 8.44
CA ALA A 187 13.75 -5.48 8.46
C ALA A 187 12.89 -6.53 9.19
N ALA A 188 12.33 -6.18 10.34
CA ALA A 188 11.38 -7.04 11.04
C ALA A 188 10.14 -7.34 10.19
N LEU A 189 9.59 -6.34 9.49
CA LEU A 189 8.47 -6.54 8.58
C LEU A 189 8.83 -7.50 7.44
N LYS A 190 10.02 -7.36 6.84
CA LYS A 190 10.51 -8.25 5.78
C LYS A 190 10.60 -9.71 6.25
N GLN A 191 11.10 -9.94 7.47
CA GLN A 191 11.12 -11.28 8.08
C GLN A 191 9.72 -11.85 8.28
N ARG A 192 8.77 -11.02 8.70
CA ARG A 192 7.37 -11.46 8.85
C ARG A 192 6.74 -11.84 7.52
N ILE A 193 6.98 -11.06 6.46
CA ILE A 193 6.49 -11.37 5.11
C ILE A 193 7.08 -12.69 4.63
N ALA A 194 8.38 -12.93 4.83
CA ALA A 194 9.01 -14.20 4.49
C ALA A 194 8.38 -15.39 5.23
N THR A 195 7.98 -15.19 6.49
CA THR A 195 7.40 -16.24 7.34
C THR A 195 5.92 -16.52 6.99
N TYR A 196 5.10 -15.49 6.90
CA TYR A 196 3.64 -15.61 6.81
C TYR A 196 3.09 -15.26 5.42
N GLY A 197 3.82 -14.51 4.62
CA GLY A 197 3.35 -13.90 3.37
C GLY A 197 2.48 -12.68 3.63
N MET A 198 1.75 -12.28 2.58
CA MET A 198 0.78 -11.19 2.60
C MET A 198 -0.63 -11.72 2.31
N ARG A 199 -1.64 -11.14 2.96
CA ARG A 199 -3.05 -11.44 2.69
C ARG A 199 -3.62 -10.57 1.57
N ASN A 200 -3.13 -9.34 1.48
CA ASN A 200 -3.64 -8.30 0.57
C ASN A 200 -2.45 -7.63 -0.16
#